data_f340a51f58d6fb9bda11c0a076409845
#
_entry.id   f340a51f58d6fb9bda11c0a076409845
#
_cell.length_a   1.000
_cell.length_b   1.000
_cell.length_c   1.000
_cell.angle_alpha   90.00
_cell.angle_beta   90.00
_cell.angle_gamma   90.00
#
_symmetry.space_group_name_H-M   'P 1'
#
loop_
_entity.id
_entity.type
_entity.pdbx_description
1 polymer ?
#
loop_
_entity_poly.entity_id
_entity_poly.type
_entity_poly.pdbx_seq_one_letter_code
_entity_poly.pdbx_strand_id
1 'polypeptide(L)'
;MKNDLTLAINAGTSDTRTTRTIAAQVVIAACLCAAVIRYDYPYVVGMLLGDPETATGIAAPFLACLVAYRWRRPIAKSIGPGSAGGPVLAAISVAAFMATTWPFKYGTVRIASALPMLGGALLSIGGRRFLVTCLPAAAMLIWMVPFGMRYLAALAILPEMWTIRAARMALELLTWADITSVGPDLVWSTGGAAGTIALGEPSRGFSLLSSTLAIGLFVTLASRRRLAGYALLLGSLVPVALACNLLRFVMLGMVTIATESRPESGEPRIIAALCSLISAYVVFCGIAALVGGEDPSAGPRYAVPHRWPRGGWPVAATLTILATAVIVANPVAEGIALRFSKSQVALREPLETLREPSVNGIYRVEINPDEARRFAESDIGTRDTLLRMYTDGSKFYLLFVTYYSNQGETIPHMPEVCYRQSGAVVNSLSTVQLALPPKKSGGEARSVPAELLDIQLDGERRALVYVLCCEGTYHHDRESARIALGMPGKRRTYFSKIESSAILAKGEEFSTAAERARSLLEAAVAELERVHFPTQQQIIE
;
A
#
# COMPACT_ATOMS: atom_id res chain seq x y z
N MET A 1 34.81 6.14 55.62
CA MET A 1 33.38 5.79 55.47
C MET A 1 32.48 6.97 55.10
N LYS A 2 32.52 8.16 55.73
CA LYS A 2 31.64 9.27 55.30
C LYS A 2 31.94 9.82 53.90
N ASN A 3 33.22 9.88 53.51
CA ASN A 3 33.61 10.37 52.17
C ASN A 3 33.23 9.42 51.03
N ASP A 4 33.22 8.09 51.27
CA ASP A 4 32.85 7.10 50.25
C ASP A 4 31.35 7.10 49.98
N LEU A 5 30.52 7.36 50.99
CA LEU A 5 29.07 7.44 50.85
C LEU A 5 28.65 8.67 50.04
N THR A 6 29.34 9.81 50.27
CA THR A 6 29.08 11.06 49.53
C THR A 6 29.51 10.96 48.08
N LEU A 7 30.62 10.27 47.81
CA LEU A 7 31.05 9.96 46.43
C LEU A 7 30.08 9.01 45.70
N ALA A 8 29.54 8.00 46.38
CA ALA A 8 28.56 7.07 45.82
C ALA A 8 27.22 7.76 45.52
N ILE A 9 26.74 8.64 46.39
CA ILE A 9 25.50 9.40 46.19
C ILE A 9 25.67 10.39 45.03
N ASN A 10 26.79 11.09 44.94
CA ASN A 10 27.08 12.04 43.87
C ASN A 10 27.29 11.33 42.51
N ALA A 11 27.86 10.13 42.49
CA ALA A 11 27.98 9.31 41.28
C ALA A 11 26.61 8.83 40.79
N GLY A 12 25.71 8.42 41.67
CA GLY A 12 24.35 7.99 41.33
C GLY A 12 23.48 9.13 40.77
N THR A 13 23.57 10.34 41.33
CA THR A 13 22.80 11.51 40.88
C THR A 13 23.30 12.09 39.56
N SER A 14 24.62 12.03 39.30
CA SER A 14 25.24 12.46 38.04
C SER A 14 24.79 11.57 36.85
N ASP A 15 24.65 10.28 37.07
CA ASP A 15 24.30 9.30 36.03
C ASP A 15 22.82 9.45 35.59
N THR A 16 21.92 9.66 36.55
CA THR A 16 20.47 9.86 36.25
C THR A 16 20.23 11.15 35.48
N ARG A 17 20.93 12.25 35.76
CA ARG A 17 20.81 13.53 35.06
C ARG A 17 21.28 13.41 33.60
N THR A 18 22.38 12.71 33.37
CA THR A 18 22.92 12.47 32.03
C THR A 18 21.95 11.63 31.18
N THR A 19 21.38 10.57 31.75
CA THR A 19 20.42 9.71 31.07
C THR A 19 19.15 10.48 30.68
N ARG A 20 18.64 11.36 31.58
CA ARG A 20 17.48 12.21 31.27
C ARG A 20 17.76 13.20 30.14
N THR A 21 18.94 13.81 30.11
CA THR A 21 19.33 14.74 29.04
C THR A 21 19.38 14.04 27.68
N ILE A 22 19.96 12.83 27.62
CA ILE A 22 20.04 12.04 26.39
C ILE A 22 18.63 11.60 25.92
N ALA A 23 17.78 11.15 26.83
CA ALA A 23 16.41 10.83 26.52
C ALA A 23 15.65 12.02 25.91
N ALA A 24 15.81 13.22 26.51
CA ALA A 24 15.23 14.44 25.96
C ALA A 24 15.76 14.77 24.57
N GLN A 25 17.07 14.62 24.32
CA GLN A 25 17.67 14.83 22.99
C GLN A 25 17.12 13.85 21.94
N VAL A 26 16.95 12.58 22.30
CA VAL A 26 16.35 11.57 21.42
C VAL A 26 14.89 11.93 21.08
N VAL A 27 14.11 12.33 22.08
CA VAL A 27 12.71 12.75 21.87
C VAL A 27 12.65 13.99 20.96
N ILE A 28 13.47 15.01 21.23
CA ILE A 28 13.53 16.22 20.40
C ILE A 28 13.91 15.85 18.95
N ALA A 29 14.92 15.00 18.77
CA ALA A 29 15.34 14.57 17.44
C ALA A 29 14.23 13.78 16.71
N ALA A 30 13.52 12.89 17.39
CA ALA A 30 12.39 12.15 16.83
C ALA A 30 11.25 13.09 16.43
N CYS A 31 10.92 14.08 17.28
CA CYS A 31 9.93 15.11 16.97
C CYS A 31 10.34 15.95 15.74
N LEU A 32 11.62 16.33 15.64
CA LEU A 32 12.12 17.07 14.49
C LEU A 32 12.07 16.21 13.20
N CYS A 33 12.46 14.94 13.25
CA CYS A 33 12.34 14.03 12.11
C CYS A 33 10.89 13.90 11.65
N ALA A 34 9.95 13.74 12.59
CA ALA A 34 8.54 13.73 12.30
C ALA A 34 8.08 15.07 11.68
N ALA A 35 8.49 16.20 12.24
CA ALA A 35 8.14 17.52 11.73
C ALA A 35 8.67 17.79 10.31
N VAL A 36 9.82 17.21 9.91
CA VAL A 36 10.34 17.31 8.53
C VAL A 36 9.38 16.67 7.53
N ILE A 37 8.77 15.54 7.90
CA ILE A 37 7.86 14.81 7.00
C ILE A 37 6.39 15.22 7.17
N ARG A 38 6.07 16.27 7.93
CA ARG A 38 4.68 16.63 8.26
C ARG A 38 3.80 16.89 7.04
N TYR A 39 4.39 17.34 5.93
CA TYR A 39 3.67 17.55 4.68
C TYR A 39 3.04 16.25 4.14
N ASP A 40 3.65 15.11 4.45
CA ASP A 40 3.17 13.80 4.02
C ASP A 40 2.19 13.16 5.03
N TYR A 41 1.89 13.80 6.17
CA TYR A 41 0.97 13.24 7.18
C TYR A 41 -0.42 12.92 6.64
N PRO A 42 -1.08 13.78 5.85
CA PRO A 42 -2.39 13.44 5.29
C PRO A 42 -2.33 12.17 4.44
N TYR A 43 -1.25 11.99 3.68
CA TYR A 43 -1.01 10.78 2.89
C TYR A 43 -0.76 9.56 3.78
N VAL A 44 0.12 9.68 4.80
CA VAL A 44 0.40 8.60 5.76
C VAL A 44 -0.86 8.20 6.52
N VAL A 45 -1.57 9.17 7.08
CA VAL A 45 -2.79 8.94 7.86
C VAL A 45 -3.88 8.35 6.96
N GLY A 46 -4.06 8.88 5.75
CA GLY A 46 -5.01 8.36 4.78
C GLY A 46 -4.73 6.89 4.43
N MET A 47 -3.46 6.54 4.19
CA MET A 47 -3.08 5.15 3.96
C MET A 47 -3.25 4.27 5.20
N LEU A 48 -2.79 4.70 6.36
CA LEU A 48 -2.85 3.90 7.59
C LEU A 48 -4.28 3.68 8.09
N LEU A 49 -5.21 4.62 7.85
CA LEU A 49 -6.60 4.50 8.27
C LEU A 49 -7.51 3.98 7.17
N GLY A 50 -7.21 4.30 5.91
CA GLY A 50 -8.03 3.93 4.76
C GLY A 50 -7.69 2.56 4.17
N ASP A 51 -6.45 2.11 4.36
CA ASP A 51 -5.98 0.84 3.83
C ASP A 51 -5.70 -0.15 4.97
N PRO A 52 -6.52 -1.21 5.11
CA PRO A 52 -6.31 -2.23 6.14
C PRO A 52 -4.92 -2.88 6.10
N GLU A 53 -4.27 -2.89 4.93
CA GLU A 53 -2.95 -3.49 4.74
C GLU A 53 -1.85 -2.71 5.46
N THR A 54 -2.00 -1.40 5.55
CA THR A 54 -1.03 -0.52 6.19
C THR A 54 -1.37 -0.19 7.64
N ALA A 55 -2.57 -0.56 8.11
CA ALA A 55 -3.05 -0.28 9.48
C ALA A 55 -2.11 -0.77 10.59
N THR A 56 -1.33 -1.83 10.33
CA THR A 56 -0.28 -2.31 11.25
C THR A 56 0.75 -1.22 11.56
N GLY A 57 0.97 -0.28 10.65
CA GLY A 57 1.88 0.86 10.85
C GLY A 57 1.48 1.78 11.99
N ILE A 58 0.19 1.83 12.35
CA ILE A 58 -0.31 2.62 13.49
C ILE A 58 0.27 2.10 14.81
N ALA A 59 0.42 0.78 14.95
CA ALA A 59 0.98 0.15 16.14
C ALA A 59 2.52 0.26 16.22
N ALA A 60 3.20 0.54 15.11
CA ALA A 60 4.66 0.51 15.00
C ALA A 60 5.38 1.43 16.01
N PRO A 61 4.97 2.70 16.23
CA PRO A 61 5.61 3.56 17.23
C PRO A 61 5.47 3.00 18.66
N PHE A 62 4.31 2.45 19.00
CA PHE A 62 4.06 1.84 20.29
C PHE A 62 4.95 0.61 20.49
N LEU A 63 5.02 -0.28 19.49
CA LEU A 63 5.89 -1.45 19.52
C LEU A 63 7.36 -1.06 19.61
N ALA A 64 7.79 -0.02 18.88
CA ALA A 64 9.15 0.53 18.99
C ALA A 64 9.47 1.01 20.42
N CYS A 65 8.53 1.71 21.06
CA CYS A 65 8.66 2.13 22.46
C CYS A 65 8.76 0.93 23.42
N LEU A 66 7.98 -0.12 23.23
CA LEU A 66 8.07 -1.33 24.03
C LEU A 66 9.41 -2.05 23.87
N VAL A 67 9.93 -2.16 22.64
CA VAL A 67 11.27 -2.69 22.38
C VAL A 67 12.33 -1.84 23.04
N ALA A 68 12.26 -0.51 22.88
CA ALA A 68 13.20 0.43 23.54
C ALA A 68 13.14 0.30 25.07
N TYR A 69 11.94 0.19 25.64
CA TYR A 69 11.78 -0.04 27.09
C TYR A 69 12.39 -1.37 27.54
N ARG A 70 12.20 -2.43 26.77
CA ARG A 70 12.81 -3.75 27.04
C ARG A 70 14.34 -3.68 26.98
N TRP A 71 14.87 -2.85 26.08
CA TRP A 71 16.31 -2.65 25.88
C TRP A 71 16.89 -1.46 26.67
N ARG A 72 16.12 -0.82 27.56
CA ARG A 72 16.54 0.42 28.26
C ARG A 72 17.89 0.32 28.97
N ARG A 73 18.18 -0.82 29.61
CA ARG A 73 19.47 -1.01 30.32
C ARG A 73 20.66 -1.12 29.35
N PRO A 74 20.63 -1.95 28.27
CA PRO A 74 21.67 -1.93 27.25
C PRO A 74 21.82 -0.59 26.54
N ILE A 75 20.70 0.04 26.19
CA ILE A 75 20.70 1.35 25.54
C ILE A 75 21.45 2.36 26.44
N ALA A 76 21.13 2.43 27.73
CA ALA A 76 21.82 3.29 28.66
C ALA A 76 23.32 2.97 28.76
N LYS A 77 23.70 1.68 28.75
CA LYS A 77 25.10 1.25 28.81
C LYS A 77 25.87 1.45 27.49
N SER A 78 25.19 1.60 26.37
CA SER A 78 25.81 1.79 25.06
C SER A 78 26.09 3.23 24.69
N ILE A 79 25.62 4.17 25.52
CA ILE A 79 25.84 5.60 25.31
C ILE A 79 27.35 5.88 25.34
N GLY A 80 27.85 6.44 24.26
CA GLY A 80 29.25 6.80 24.05
C GLY A 80 29.39 8.24 23.53
N PRO A 81 30.58 8.62 23.08
CA PRO A 81 30.75 9.93 22.44
C PRO A 81 29.97 9.99 21.15
N GLY A 82 29.33 11.11 20.91
CA GLY A 82 28.67 11.39 19.64
C GLY A 82 29.65 11.35 18.46
N SER A 83 29.18 10.92 17.32
CA SER A 83 29.97 10.77 16.11
C SER A 83 29.69 11.89 15.10
N ALA A 84 30.75 12.44 14.50
CA ALA A 84 30.66 13.40 13.38
C ALA A 84 29.95 12.83 12.14
N GLY A 85 29.90 11.51 11.98
CA GLY A 85 29.12 10.87 10.94
C GLY A 85 27.60 11.05 11.08
N GLY A 86 27.12 11.42 12.29
CA GLY A 86 25.70 11.63 12.52
C GLY A 86 25.12 12.83 11.79
N PRO A 87 25.70 14.05 11.91
CA PRO A 87 25.27 15.20 11.10
C PRO A 87 25.33 14.93 9.59
N VAL A 88 26.36 14.23 9.12
CA VAL A 88 26.50 13.87 7.69
C VAL A 88 25.35 12.96 7.25
N LEU A 89 25.04 11.93 8.02
CA LEU A 89 23.91 11.03 7.71
C LEU A 89 22.57 11.78 7.73
N ALA A 90 22.36 12.67 8.70
CA ALA A 90 21.16 13.49 8.77
C ALA A 90 21.05 14.43 7.55
N ALA A 91 22.14 15.09 7.16
CA ALA A 91 22.16 15.98 6.00
C ALA A 91 21.88 15.23 4.69
N ILE A 92 22.50 14.06 4.47
CA ILE A 92 22.24 13.22 3.29
C ILE A 92 20.77 12.79 3.26
N SER A 93 20.20 12.45 4.42
CA SER A 93 18.80 12.01 4.52
C SER A 93 17.83 13.16 4.23
N VAL A 94 18.13 14.37 4.71
CA VAL A 94 17.37 15.58 4.37
C VAL A 94 17.50 15.90 2.88
N ALA A 95 18.69 15.78 2.29
CA ALA A 95 18.89 15.98 0.86
C ALA A 95 18.11 14.93 0.04
N ALA A 96 18.08 13.67 0.46
CA ALA A 96 17.27 12.62 -0.16
C ALA A 96 15.77 12.93 -0.06
N PHE A 97 15.29 13.40 1.11
CA PHE A 97 13.92 13.88 1.27
C PHE A 97 13.59 14.99 0.27
N MET A 98 14.45 15.99 0.16
CA MET A 98 14.24 17.10 -0.77
C MET A 98 14.29 16.67 -2.24
N ALA A 99 15.22 15.79 -2.60
CA ALA A 99 15.34 15.26 -3.96
C ALA A 99 14.11 14.43 -4.38
N THR A 100 13.49 13.73 -3.44
CA THR A 100 12.28 12.95 -3.71
C THR A 100 10.99 13.77 -3.70
N THR A 101 11.07 15.05 -3.32
CA THR A 101 9.95 15.99 -3.41
C THR A 101 9.72 16.42 -4.88
N TRP A 102 10.77 16.45 -5.69
CA TRP A 102 10.71 16.83 -7.09
C TRP A 102 11.82 16.14 -7.89
N PRO A 103 11.59 15.64 -9.10
CA PRO A 103 10.33 15.60 -9.89
C PRO A 103 9.46 14.38 -9.57
N PHE A 104 9.94 13.45 -8.75
CA PHE A 104 9.45 12.08 -8.70
C PHE A 104 8.30 11.84 -7.72
N LYS A 105 7.99 12.78 -6.82
CA LYS A 105 6.90 12.69 -5.83
C LYS A 105 6.77 11.32 -5.14
N TYR A 106 7.90 10.70 -4.80
CA TYR A 106 7.90 9.40 -4.12
C TYR A 106 7.61 9.56 -2.62
N GLY A 107 6.33 9.71 -2.26
CA GLY A 107 5.89 9.87 -0.87
C GLY A 107 6.45 8.78 0.05
N THR A 108 6.46 7.53 -0.39
CA THR A 108 7.05 6.41 0.36
C THR A 108 8.54 6.61 0.66
N VAL A 109 9.33 7.05 -0.31
CA VAL A 109 10.78 7.29 -0.13
C VAL A 109 11.02 8.50 0.77
N ARG A 110 10.18 9.54 0.67
CA ARG A 110 10.24 10.70 1.58
C ARG A 110 10.00 10.28 3.02
N ILE A 111 8.96 9.51 3.28
CA ILE A 111 8.67 8.99 4.63
C ILE A 111 9.79 8.08 5.12
N ALA A 112 10.30 7.19 4.26
CA ALA A 112 11.42 6.31 4.57
C ALA A 112 12.68 7.08 4.98
N SER A 113 12.90 8.28 4.44
CA SER A 113 14.06 9.12 4.78
C SER A 113 14.09 9.58 6.25
N ALA A 114 12.94 9.56 6.94
CA ALA A 114 12.88 9.85 8.37
C ALA A 114 13.66 8.83 9.22
N LEU A 115 13.75 7.57 8.78
CA LEU A 115 14.49 6.52 9.49
C LEU A 115 16.01 6.79 9.53
N PRO A 116 16.70 7.06 8.41
CA PRO A 116 18.10 7.42 8.44
C PRO A 116 18.34 8.82 9.06
N MET A 117 17.38 9.78 9.02
CA MET A 117 17.47 11.02 9.80
C MET A 117 17.54 10.72 11.30
N LEU A 118 16.66 9.86 11.80
CA LEU A 118 16.68 9.39 13.18
C LEU A 118 17.98 8.65 13.50
N GLY A 119 18.45 7.79 12.58
CA GLY A 119 19.75 7.11 12.69
C GLY A 119 20.92 8.09 12.84
N GLY A 120 20.94 9.17 12.06
CA GLY A 120 21.91 10.24 12.17
C GLY A 120 21.86 10.93 13.52
N ALA A 121 20.67 11.20 14.05
CA ALA A 121 20.49 11.77 15.39
C ALA A 121 21.00 10.83 16.48
N LEU A 122 20.65 9.55 16.47
CA LEU A 122 21.13 8.56 17.42
C LEU A 122 22.66 8.43 17.38
N LEU A 123 23.24 8.43 16.17
CA LEU A 123 24.69 8.40 15.97
C LEU A 123 25.39 9.64 16.53
N SER A 124 24.79 10.82 16.39
CA SER A 124 25.28 12.08 16.95
C SER A 124 25.20 12.12 18.48
N ILE A 125 24.12 11.58 19.05
CA ILE A 125 23.84 11.63 20.49
C ILE A 125 24.72 10.65 21.27
N GLY A 126 24.82 9.40 20.82
CA GLY A 126 25.45 8.33 21.60
C GLY A 126 26.47 7.48 20.83
N GLY A 127 26.79 7.85 19.59
CA GLY A 127 27.79 7.16 18.75
C GLY A 127 27.32 5.83 18.18
N ARG A 128 28.23 5.13 17.49
CA ARG A 128 27.92 3.90 16.74
C ARG A 128 27.30 2.79 17.59
N ARG A 129 27.84 2.58 18.82
CA ARG A 129 27.31 1.52 19.70
C ARG A 129 25.89 1.81 20.14
N PHE A 130 25.58 3.06 20.45
CA PHE A 130 24.24 3.51 20.81
C PHE A 130 23.28 3.31 19.65
N LEU A 131 23.64 3.74 18.45
CA LEU A 131 22.84 3.51 17.24
C LEU A 131 22.52 2.03 17.05
N VAL A 132 23.55 1.16 17.07
CA VAL A 132 23.37 -0.30 16.87
C VAL A 132 22.46 -0.89 17.94
N THR A 133 22.56 -0.43 19.19
CA THR A 133 21.71 -0.93 20.28
C THR A 133 20.27 -0.43 20.17
N CYS A 134 20.04 0.72 19.51
CA CYS A 134 18.70 1.26 19.25
C CYS A 134 18.07 0.67 17.96
N LEU A 135 18.85 0.05 17.05
CA LEU A 135 18.35 -0.51 15.81
C LEU A 135 17.14 -1.44 15.97
N PRO A 136 17.07 -2.34 16.97
CA PRO A 136 15.87 -3.17 17.18
C PRO A 136 14.59 -2.35 17.35
N ALA A 137 14.64 -1.27 18.12
CA ALA A 137 13.49 -0.38 18.29
C ALA A 137 13.19 0.42 17.00
N ALA A 138 14.24 0.96 16.35
CA ALA A 138 14.10 1.70 15.11
C ALA A 138 13.56 0.84 13.95
N ALA A 139 13.91 -0.45 13.91
CA ALA A 139 13.41 -1.39 12.91
C ALA A 139 11.90 -1.57 12.97
N MET A 140 11.27 -1.42 14.14
CA MET A 140 9.81 -1.46 14.23
C MET A 140 9.14 -0.30 13.49
N LEU A 141 9.81 0.85 13.39
CA LEU A 141 9.27 2.03 12.69
C LEU A 141 9.21 1.85 11.17
N ILE A 142 9.84 0.81 10.62
CA ILE A 142 9.78 0.50 9.18
C ILE A 142 8.33 0.22 8.74
N TRP A 143 7.48 -0.30 9.64
CA TRP A 143 6.06 -0.53 9.38
C TRP A 143 5.24 0.74 9.21
N MET A 144 5.74 1.90 9.68
CA MET A 144 5.11 3.20 9.40
C MET A 144 5.33 3.66 7.96
N VAL A 145 6.36 3.11 7.30
CA VAL A 145 6.63 3.47 5.91
C VAL A 145 5.72 2.63 5.02
N PRO A 146 4.84 3.25 4.25
CA PRO A 146 4.02 2.53 3.28
C PRO A 146 4.92 2.06 2.13
N PHE A 147 5.76 1.06 2.42
CA PHE A 147 6.50 0.38 1.37
C PHE A 147 5.47 -0.12 0.39
N GLY A 148 5.65 0.28 -0.88
CA GLY A 148 4.73 -0.04 -1.94
C GLY A 148 4.33 -1.50 -1.88
N MET A 149 3.25 -1.75 -1.15
CA MET A 149 2.64 -3.05 -0.88
C MET A 149 2.42 -3.82 -2.18
N ARG A 150 2.36 -3.09 -3.29
CA ARG A 150 2.26 -3.63 -4.65
C ARG A 150 3.41 -4.55 -5.03
N TYR A 151 4.64 -4.25 -4.61
CA TYR A 151 5.80 -5.12 -4.88
C TYR A 151 5.79 -6.35 -3.96
N LEU A 152 5.36 -6.17 -2.71
CA LEU A 152 5.22 -7.26 -1.76
C LEU A 152 3.95 -8.08 -2.04
N ALA A 153 2.88 -7.47 -2.51
CA ALA A 153 1.65 -8.17 -2.94
C ALA A 153 1.95 -9.15 -4.08
N ALA A 154 2.77 -8.75 -5.06
CA ALA A 154 3.19 -9.67 -6.12
C ALA A 154 3.95 -10.89 -5.58
N LEU A 155 4.76 -10.72 -4.53
CA LEU A 155 5.45 -11.83 -3.85
C LEU A 155 4.51 -12.63 -2.94
N ALA A 156 3.41 -12.03 -2.47
CA ALA A 156 2.44 -12.68 -1.59
C ALA A 156 1.44 -13.58 -2.35
N ILE A 157 1.25 -13.38 -3.65
CA ILE A 157 0.31 -14.15 -4.47
C ILE A 157 0.57 -15.66 -4.40
N LEU A 158 1.83 -16.11 -4.56
CA LEU A 158 2.17 -17.53 -4.51
C LEU A 158 1.89 -18.16 -3.13
N PRO A 159 2.35 -17.59 -2.01
CA PRO A 159 2.01 -18.06 -0.67
C PRO A 159 0.51 -18.05 -0.39
N GLU A 160 -0.23 -17.07 -0.88
CA GLU A 160 -1.67 -16.97 -0.72
C GLU A 160 -2.39 -18.10 -1.45
N MET A 161 -2.04 -18.38 -2.70
CA MET A 161 -2.59 -19.51 -3.46
C MET A 161 -2.35 -20.85 -2.77
N TRP A 162 -1.17 -21.06 -2.18
CA TRP A 162 -0.89 -22.28 -1.42
C TRP A 162 -1.75 -22.36 -0.15
N THR A 163 -1.92 -21.24 0.54
CA THR A 163 -2.76 -21.17 1.74
C THR A 163 -4.23 -21.45 1.41
N ILE A 164 -4.75 -20.94 0.30
CA ILE A 164 -6.12 -21.20 -0.18
C ILE A 164 -6.30 -22.70 -0.52
N ARG A 165 -5.34 -23.30 -1.24
CA ARG A 165 -5.38 -24.74 -1.55
C ARG A 165 -5.36 -25.60 -0.29
N ALA A 166 -4.50 -25.26 0.66
CA ALA A 166 -4.43 -25.96 1.96
C ALA A 166 -5.71 -25.77 2.77
N ALA A 167 -6.31 -24.56 2.75
CA ALA A 167 -7.57 -24.27 3.41
C ALA A 167 -8.72 -25.08 2.80
N ARG A 168 -8.78 -25.20 1.47
CA ARG A 168 -9.74 -26.07 0.78
C ARG A 168 -9.64 -27.50 1.28
N MET A 169 -8.45 -28.10 1.23
CA MET A 169 -8.23 -29.49 1.70
C MET A 169 -8.61 -29.69 3.16
N ALA A 170 -8.27 -28.72 4.02
CA ALA A 170 -8.62 -28.77 5.43
C ALA A 170 -10.14 -28.67 5.66
N LEU A 171 -10.82 -27.80 4.93
CA LEU A 171 -12.28 -27.63 5.02
C LEU A 171 -13.01 -28.85 4.48
N GLU A 172 -12.60 -29.42 3.34
CA GLU A 172 -13.16 -30.67 2.80
C GLU A 172 -13.08 -31.80 3.84
N LEU A 173 -11.93 -31.90 4.54
CA LEU A 173 -11.72 -32.92 5.58
C LEU A 173 -12.56 -32.67 6.83
N LEU A 174 -12.73 -31.40 7.24
CA LEU A 174 -13.39 -31.04 8.50
C LEU A 174 -14.90 -30.91 8.40
N THR A 175 -15.44 -30.55 7.24
CA THR A 175 -16.86 -30.19 7.08
C THR A 175 -17.65 -31.18 6.24
N TRP A 176 -17.00 -32.14 5.57
CA TRP A 176 -17.63 -33.10 4.64
C TRP A 176 -18.38 -32.40 3.50
N ALA A 177 -18.13 -31.12 3.30
CA ALA A 177 -18.68 -30.33 2.20
C ALA A 177 -17.86 -30.57 0.92
N ASP A 178 -18.53 -30.57 -0.21
CA ASP A 178 -17.85 -30.53 -1.49
C ASP A 178 -17.39 -29.08 -1.74
N ILE A 179 -16.08 -28.87 -1.84
CA ILE A 179 -15.49 -27.54 -1.93
C ILE A 179 -14.71 -27.42 -3.23
N THR A 180 -15.12 -26.49 -4.06
CA THR A 180 -14.42 -26.14 -5.31
C THR A 180 -13.81 -24.75 -5.21
N SER A 181 -12.66 -24.55 -5.84
CA SER A 181 -12.04 -23.22 -5.92
C SER A 181 -12.46 -22.52 -7.21
N VAL A 182 -13.03 -21.33 -7.09
CA VAL A 182 -13.37 -20.46 -8.22
C VAL A 182 -12.54 -19.19 -8.06
N GLY A 183 -11.41 -19.14 -8.78
CA GLY A 183 -10.41 -18.09 -8.55
C GLY A 183 -9.84 -18.16 -7.13
N PRO A 184 -9.81 -17.04 -6.42
CA PRO A 184 -9.35 -16.98 -5.03
C PRO A 184 -10.42 -17.40 -4.01
N ASP A 185 -11.68 -17.56 -4.42
CA ASP A 185 -12.78 -17.91 -3.53
C ASP A 185 -13.04 -19.41 -3.51
N LEU A 186 -13.62 -19.88 -2.41
CA LEU A 186 -14.06 -21.28 -2.27
C LEU A 186 -15.59 -21.35 -2.35
N VAL A 187 -16.10 -22.16 -3.25
CA VAL A 187 -17.52 -22.48 -3.34
C VAL A 187 -17.74 -23.81 -2.66
N TRP A 188 -18.67 -23.86 -1.72
CA TRP A 188 -19.02 -25.06 -0.98
C TRP A 188 -20.45 -25.50 -1.27
N SER A 189 -20.68 -26.78 -1.22
CA SER A 189 -22.03 -27.38 -1.32
C SER A 189 -22.14 -28.54 -0.34
N THR A 190 -23.30 -28.61 0.32
CA THR A 190 -23.69 -29.71 1.21
C THR A 190 -25.15 -30.04 0.93
N GLY A 191 -25.53 -31.27 0.78
CA GLY A 191 -26.88 -31.87 0.68
C GLY A 191 -28.16 -31.04 0.47
N GLY A 192 -28.06 -29.77 0.11
CA GLY A 192 -29.19 -28.83 -0.11
C GLY A 192 -28.83 -27.37 0.09
N ALA A 193 -27.68 -27.06 0.67
CA ALA A 193 -27.18 -25.70 0.80
C ALA A 193 -25.89 -25.53 0.00
N ALA A 194 -25.71 -24.35 -0.59
CA ALA A 194 -24.50 -23.98 -1.30
C ALA A 194 -24.18 -22.50 -1.05
N GLY A 195 -22.91 -22.16 -1.04
CA GLY A 195 -22.47 -20.80 -0.80
C GLY A 195 -21.03 -20.54 -1.21
N THR A 196 -20.61 -19.31 -1.08
CA THR A 196 -19.25 -18.87 -1.41
C THR A 196 -18.54 -18.37 -0.16
N ILE A 197 -17.33 -18.85 0.07
CA ILE A 197 -16.41 -18.32 1.08
C ILE A 197 -15.49 -17.36 0.35
N ALA A 198 -15.77 -16.07 0.49
CA ALA A 198 -14.94 -15.03 -0.13
C ALA A 198 -13.61 -14.91 0.63
N LEU A 199 -12.58 -15.58 0.12
CA LEU A 199 -11.20 -15.50 0.64
C LEU A 199 -10.38 -14.45 -0.10
N GLY A 200 -10.82 -14.11 -1.29
CA GLY A 200 -10.04 -13.50 -2.35
C GLY A 200 -10.13 -11.98 -2.47
N GLU A 201 -10.41 -11.25 -1.41
CA GLU A 201 -9.98 -9.85 -1.44
C GLU A 201 -8.46 -9.84 -1.18
N PRO A 202 -7.61 -9.67 -2.22
CA PRO A 202 -6.16 -9.77 -2.10
C PRO A 202 -5.58 -8.80 -1.06
N SER A 203 -6.25 -7.67 -0.83
CA SER A 203 -5.89 -6.70 0.20
C SER A 203 -6.02 -7.23 1.62
N ARG A 204 -7.00 -8.08 1.91
CA ARG A 204 -7.31 -8.50 3.29
C ARG A 204 -6.44 -9.66 3.79
N GLY A 205 -5.99 -10.55 2.92
CA GLY A 205 -5.04 -11.62 3.25
C GLY A 205 -3.66 -11.06 3.62
N PHE A 206 -3.21 -10.08 2.87
CA PHE A 206 -1.92 -9.44 3.08
C PHE A 206 -1.85 -8.62 4.38
N SER A 207 -2.94 -7.95 4.79
CA SER A 207 -3.01 -7.22 6.06
C SER A 207 -2.70 -8.11 7.25
N LEU A 208 -3.29 -9.31 7.31
CA LEU A 208 -3.03 -10.24 8.40
C LEU A 208 -1.61 -10.81 8.34
N LEU A 209 -1.09 -11.11 7.14
CA LEU A 209 0.28 -11.54 6.93
C LEU A 209 1.25 -10.48 7.45
N SER A 210 1.06 -9.23 7.07
CA SER A 210 1.84 -8.07 7.53
C SER A 210 1.80 -7.92 9.05
N SER A 211 0.61 -8.02 9.65
CA SER A 211 0.42 -7.93 11.11
C SER A 211 1.10 -9.08 11.84
N THR A 212 1.02 -10.29 11.30
CA THR A 212 1.70 -11.48 11.88
C THR A 212 3.21 -11.36 11.80
N LEU A 213 3.73 -10.88 10.67
CA LEU A 213 5.16 -10.60 10.50
C LEU A 213 5.63 -9.51 11.48
N ALA A 214 4.84 -8.45 11.70
CA ALA A 214 5.15 -7.40 12.67
C ALA A 214 5.20 -7.94 14.10
N ILE A 215 4.26 -8.80 14.50
CA ILE A 215 4.25 -9.47 15.81
C ILE A 215 5.49 -10.37 15.96
N GLY A 216 5.78 -11.19 14.97
CA GLY A 216 6.96 -12.08 15.00
C GLY A 216 8.26 -11.29 15.07
N LEU A 217 8.38 -10.21 14.30
CA LEU A 217 9.53 -9.30 14.37
C LEU A 217 9.61 -8.63 15.74
N PHE A 218 8.48 -8.17 16.30
CA PHE A 218 8.43 -7.61 17.65
C PHE A 218 8.95 -8.60 18.70
N VAL A 219 8.45 -9.85 18.71
CA VAL A 219 8.91 -10.89 19.64
C VAL A 219 10.41 -11.17 19.45
N THR A 220 10.87 -11.23 18.21
CA THR A 220 12.29 -11.42 17.86
C THR A 220 13.15 -10.28 18.41
N LEU A 221 12.77 -9.03 18.13
CA LEU A 221 13.54 -7.84 18.50
C LEU A 221 13.44 -7.49 20.00
N ALA A 222 12.30 -7.79 20.64
CA ALA A 222 12.12 -7.62 22.08
C ALA A 222 12.94 -8.63 22.90
N SER A 223 13.30 -9.78 22.29
CA SER A 223 14.07 -10.85 22.92
C SER A 223 15.56 -10.66 22.68
N ARG A 224 16.37 -10.86 23.72
CA ARG A 224 17.83 -10.92 23.55
C ARG A 224 18.24 -12.35 23.31
N ARG A 225 18.92 -12.59 22.20
CA ARG A 225 19.26 -13.92 21.74
C ARG A 225 20.66 -13.99 21.17
N ARG A 226 21.22 -15.20 21.09
CA ARG A 226 22.39 -15.49 20.28
C ARG A 226 22.02 -15.41 18.79
N LEU A 227 23.00 -15.22 17.92
CA LEU A 227 22.78 -15.07 16.48
C LEU A 227 21.94 -16.22 15.89
N ALA A 228 22.20 -17.46 16.32
CA ALA A 228 21.42 -18.62 15.90
C ALA A 228 19.94 -18.53 16.31
N GLY A 229 19.65 -17.97 17.49
CA GLY A 229 18.28 -17.75 17.95
C GLY A 229 17.55 -16.70 17.13
N TYR A 230 18.24 -15.62 16.75
CA TYR A 230 17.68 -14.62 15.83
C TYR A 230 17.42 -15.24 14.44
N ALA A 231 18.36 -16.03 13.92
CA ALA A 231 18.21 -16.69 12.63
C ALA A 231 17.00 -17.64 12.62
N LEU A 232 16.79 -18.41 13.70
CA LEU A 232 15.64 -19.31 13.82
C LEU A 232 14.32 -18.53 13.91
N LEU A 233 14.25 -17.49 14.75
CA LEU A 233 13.04 -16.66 14.88
C LEU A 233 12.72 -15.92 13.58
N LEU A 234 13.71 -15.34 12.91
CA LEU A 234 13.51 -14.69 11.62
C LEU A 234 13.11 -15.70 10.54
N GLY A 235 13.71 -16.88 10.53
CA GLY A 235 13.36 -17.96 9.59
C GLY A 235 11.94 -18.51 9.83
N SER A 236 11.43 -18.44 11.07
CA SER A 236 10.07 -18.88 11.39
C SER A 236 8.99 -17.86 11.04
N LEU A 237 9.35 -16.60 10.71
CA LEU A 237 8.36 -15.54 10.45
C LEU A 237 7.38 -15.92 9.34
N VAL A 238 7.89 -16.33 8.19
CA VAL A 238 7.05 -16.66 7.03
C VAL A 238 6.23 -17.93 7.26
N PRO A 239 6.82 -19.08 7.68
CA PRO A 239 6.02 -20.27 7.96
C PRO A 239 4.92 -20.07 8.98
N VAL A 240 5.19 -19.35 10.09
CA VAL A 240 4.16 -19.07 11.11
C VAL A 240 3.08 -18.16 10.56
N ALA A 241 3.45 -17.13 9.79
CA ALA A 241 2.48 -16.23 9.17
C ALA A 241 1.54 -16.97 8.20
N LEU A 242 2.08 -17.88 7.39
CA LEU A 242 1.27 -18.73 6.49
C LEU A 242 0.36 -19.68 7.26
N ALA A 243 0.86 -20.33 8.32
CA ALA A 243 0.05 -21.20 9.17
C ALA A 243 -1.09 -20.45 9.86
N CYS A 244 -0.84 -19.23 10.35
CA CYS A 244 -1.87 -18.38 10.96
C CYS A 244 -2.91 -17.89 9.94
N ASN A 245 -2.49 -17.60 8.70
CA ASN A 245 -3.42 -17.24 7.63
C ASN A 245 -4.29 -18.44 7.22
N LEU A 246 -3.69 -19.64 7.13
CA LEU A 246 -4.42 -20.88 6.91
C LEU A 246 -5.48 -21.12 8.01
N LEU A 247 -5.09 -20.97 9.28
CA LEU A 247 -6.01 -21.11 10.42
C LEU A 247 -7.20 -20.15 10.29
N ARG A 248 -6.93 -18.89 9.91
CA ARG A 248 -8.00 -17.90 9.67
C ARG A 248 -8.96 -18.35 8.58
N PHE A 249 -8.45 -18.81 7.43
CA PHE A 249 -9.29 -19.25 6.32
C PHE A 249 -10.14 -20.47 6.70
N VAL A 250 -9.56 -21.41 7.41
CA VAL A 250 -10.29 -22.58 7.91
C VAL A 250 -11.39 -22.17 8.89
N MET A 251 -11.09 -21.27 9.84
CA MET A 251 -12.09 -20.77 10.79
C MET A 251 -13.23 -20.04 10.08
N LEU A 252 -12.93 -19.16 9.14
CA LEU A 252 -13.94 -18.44 8.35
C LEU A 252 -14.79 -19.41 7.54
N GLY A 253 -14.15 -20.39 6.90
CA GLY A 253 -14.86 -21.42 6.14
C GLY A 253 -15.80 -22.25 7.00
N MET A 254 -15.33 -22.73 8.15
CA MET A 254 -16.17 -23.50 9.08
C MET A 254 -17.38 -22.68 9.57
N VAL A 255 -17.17 -21.40 9.93
CA VAL A 255 -18.27 -20.53 10.35
C VAL A 255 -19.26 -20.31 9.21
N THR A 256 -18.79 -20.04 8.00
CA THR A 256 -19.64 -19.82 6.82
C THR A 256 -20.49 -21.04 6.49
N ILE A 257 -19.88 -22.23 6.51
CA ILE A 257 -20.58 -23.48 6.22
C ILE A 257 -21.59 -23.80 7.34
N ALA A 258 -21.19 -23.63 8.62
CA ALA A 258 -22.05 -23.93 9.75
C ALA A 258 -23.25 -22.98 9.91
N THR A 259 -23.10 -21.72 9.47
CA THR A 259 -24.18 -20.72 9.58
C THR A 259 -24.98 -20.57 8.29
N GLU A 260 -24.59 -21.23 7.21
CA GLU A 260 -25.17 -21.09 5.87
C GLU A 260 -25.31 -19.62 5.41
N SER A 261 -24.57 -18.74 6.06
CA SER A 261 -24.62 -17.29 5.82
C SER A 261 -23.32 -16.79 5.24
N ARG A 262 -23.41 -15.80 4.35
CA ARG A 262 -22.20 -15.05 3.95
C ARG A 262 -21.73 -14.21 5.14
N PRO A 263 -20.50 -14.39 5.66
CA PRO A 263 -19.98 -13.54 6.72
C PRO A 263 -19.61 -12.16 6.17
N GLU A 264 -20.56 -11.47 5.55
CA GLU A 264 -20.36 -10.12 4.99
C GLU A 264 -20.26 -9.07 6.09
N SER A 265 -20.80 -9.33 7.28
CA SER A 265 -20.76 -8.43 8.43
C SER A 265 -19.71 -8.83 9.45
N GLY A 266 -18.83 -7.95 9.67
CA GLY A 266 -17.77 -7.66 10.64
C GLY A 266 -17.34 -8.68 11.68
N GLU A 267 -18.23 -9.26 12.45
CA GLU A 267 -17.86 -9.99 13.67
C GLU A 267 -17.08 -11.31 13.47
N PRO A 268 -17.50 -12.26 12.62
CA PRO A 268 -16.75 -13.51 12.46
C PRO A 268 -15.35 -13.29 11.86
N ARG A 269 -15.21 -12.31 10.98
CA ARG A 269 -13.92 -11.94 10.39
C ARG A 269 -12.96 -11.36 11.42
N ILE A 270 -13.46 -10.49 12.31
CA ILE A 270 -12.68 -9.89 13.40
C ILE A 270 -12.24 -10.99 14.36
N ILE A 271 -13.13 -11.88 14.77
CA ILE A 271 -12.82 -12.99 15.67
C ILE A 271 -11.75 -13.90 15.06
N ALA A 272 -11.93 -14.33 13.81
CA ALA A 272 -10.95 -15.19 13.14
C ALA A 272 -9.58 -14.50 13.00
N ALA A 273 -9.54 -13.19 12.69
CA ALA A 273 -8.30 -12.43 12.63
C ALA A 273 -7.63 -12.32 14.02
N LEU A 274 -8.38 -12.01 15.06
CA LEU A 274 -7.86 -11.92 16.43
C LEU A 274 -7.33 -13.27 16.91
N CYS A 275 -8.07 -14.38 16.70
CA CYS A 275 -7.61 -15.72 17.04
C CYS A 275 -6.29 -16.05 16.32
N SER A 276 -6.18 -15.70 15.05
CA SER A 276 -4.95 -15.92 14.26
C SER A 276 -3.77 -15.10 14.79
N LEU A 277 -3.98 -13.83 15.15
CA LEU A 277 -2.93 -12.97 15.70
C LEU A 277 -2.49 -13.42 17.10
N ILE A 278 -3.44 -13.84 17.96
CA ILE A 278 -3.14 -14.41 19.28
C ILE A 278 -2.34 -15.71 19.11
N SER A 279 -2.76 -16.59 18.19
CA SER A 279 -2.05 -17.84 17.89
C SER A 279 -0.64 -17.56 17.41
N ALA A 280 -0.45 -16.58 16.50
CA ALA A 280 0.86 -16.14 16.04
C ALA A 280 1.75 -15.69 17.21
N TYR A 281 1.23 -14.84 18.07
CA TYR A 281 1.95 -14.35 19.24
C TYR A 281 2.38 -15.51 20.17
N VAL A 282 1.45 -16.43 20.47
CA VAL A 282 1.74 -17.59 21.32
C VAL A 282 2.80 -18.49 20.70
N VAL A 283 2.70 -18.78 19.39
CA VAL A 283 3.67 -19.60 18.66
C VAL A 283 5.05 -18.93 18.68
N PHE A 284 5.15 -17.63 18.36
CA PHE A 284 6.41 -16.92 18.41
C PHE A 284 7.02 -16.87 19.82
N CYS A 285 6.19 -16.66 20.84
CA CYS A 285 6.64 -16.73 22.23
C CYS A 285 7.12 -18.15 22.61
N GLY A 286 6.43 -19.20 22.13
CA GLY A 286 6.84 -20.60 22.31
C GLY A 286 8.18 -20.88 21.66
N ILE A 287 8.35 -20.53 20.38
CA ILE A 287 9.63 -20.66 19.69
C ILE A 287 10.71 -19.86 20.43
N ALA A 288 10.40 -18.65 20.84
CA ALA A 288 11.30 -17.82 21.61
C ALA A 288 11.69 -18.47 22.95
N ALA A 289 10.79 -19.14 23.65
CA ALA A 289 11.09 -19.86 24.88
C ALA A 289 12.00 -21.08 24.63
N LEU A 290 11.72 -21.84 23.57
CA LEU A 290 12.51 -23.04 23.19
C LEU A 290 13.96 -22.71 22.81
N VAL A 291 14.17 -21.58 22.11
CA VAL A 291 15.51 -21.15 21.70
C VAL A 291 16.38 -20.72 22.89
N GLY A 292 15.80 -20.55 24.07
CA GLY A 292 16.50 -20.06 25.26
C GLY A 292 16.89 -18.58 25.15
N GLY A 293 16.88 -17.82 26.23
CA GLY A 293 17.36 -16.44 26.28
C GLY A 293 18.81 -16.36 26.73
N GLU A 294 19.53 -15.34 26.29
CA GLU A 294 20.73 -14.93 27.02
C GLU A 294 20.33 -14.33 28.36
N ASP A 295 21.09 -14.65 29.40
CA ASP A 295 20.92 -13.99 30.70
C ASP A 295 21.01 -12.46 30.50
N PRO A 296 19.98 -11.70 30.92
CA PRO A 296 20.03 -10.24 30.83
C PRO A 296 21.21 -9.61 31.56
N SER A 297 21.84 -10.36 32.48
CA SER A 297 23.04 -9.95 33.21
C SER A 297 24.33 -10.15 32.41
N ALA A 298 24.33 -11.00 31.39
CA ALA A 298 25.48 -11.32 30.55
C ALA A 298 25.71 -10.30 29.40
N GLY A 299 25.30 -9.04 29.58
CA GLY A 299 25.67 -7.97 28.65
C GLY A 299 27.19 -7.88 28.53
N PRO A 300 27.72 -7.54 27.32
CA PRO A 300 29.16 -7.43 27.14
C PRO A 300 29.75 -6.59 28.24
N ARG A 301 30.73 -7.17 28.95
CA ARG A 301 31.51 -6.49 30.02
C ARG A 301 32.42 -5.45 29.36
N TYR A 302 31.83 -4.42 28.76
CA TYR A 302 32.60 -3.30 28.29
C TYR A 302 32.78 -2.35 29.46
N ALA A 303 34.01 -2.27 29.93
CA ALA A 303 34.42 -1.21 30.86
C ALA A 303 34.07 0.13 30.19
N VAL A 304 33.13 0.85 30.76
CA VAL A 304 32.77 2.19 30.30
C VAL A 304 33.92 3.09 30.73
N PRO A 305 34.70 3.69 29.82
CA PRO A 305 35.69 4.67 30.21
C PRO A 305 34.97 5.87 30.82
N HIS A 306 35.34 6.21 32.01
CA HIS A 306 34.60 7.15 32.91
C HIS A 306 34.65 8.62 32.48
N ARG A 307 35.33 8.98 31.39
CA ARG A 307 35.45 10.36 30.89
C ARG A 307 35.35 10.42 29.39
N TRP A 308 34.15 10.66 28.91
CA TRP A 308 33.94 11.02 27.51
C TRP A 308 34.01 12.56 27.39
N PRO A 309 34.86 13.10 26.49
CA PRO A 309 34.74 14.50 26.13
C PRO A 309 33.37 14.66 25.50
N ARG A 310 32.49 15.38 26.16
CA ARG A 310 31.14 15.72 25.66
C ARG A 310 31.29 16.71 24.51
N GLY A 311 31.65 16.20 23.33
CA GLY A 311 31.58 16.98 22.09
C GLY A 311 30.12 17.24 21.77
N GLY A 312 29.57 18.32 22.30
CA GLY A 312 28.17 18.72 22.03
C GLY A 312 27.94 19.13 20.58
N TRP A 313 29.00 19.35 19.80
CA TRP A 313 28.89 19.85 18.45
C TRP A 313 28.17 18.89 17.47
N PRO A 314 28.36 17.52 17.48
CA PRO A 314 27.63 16.67 16.56
C PRO A 314 26.13 16.68 16.83
N VAL A 315 25.73 16.72 18.11
CA VAL A 315 24.32 16.84 18.50
C VAL A 315 23.76 18.19 18.06
N ALA A 316 24.45 19.28 18.39
CA ALA A 316 24.04 20.62 17.99
C ALA A 316 23.90 20.74 16.46
N ALA A 317 24.90 20.28 15.71
CA ALA A 317 24.87 20.30 14.26
C ALA A 317 23.68 19.48 13.68
N THR A 318 23.44 18.27 14.20
CA THR A 318 22.32 17.45 13.73
C THR A 318 20.97 18.09 14.06
N LEU A 319 20.77 18.58 15.28
CA LEU A 319 19.52 19.24 15.64
C LEU A 319 19.31 20.53 14.83
N THR A 320 20.39 21.28 14.54
CA THR A 320 20.32 22.45 13.66
C THR A 320 19.93 22.05 12.23
N ILE A 321 20.54 21.01 11.66
CA ILE A 321 20.18 20.50 10.32
C ILE A 321 18.70 20.10 10.29
N LEU A 322 18.23 19.35 11.27
CA LEU A 322 16.83 18.92 11.32
C LEU A 322 15.88 20.11 11.56
N ALA A 323 16.21 21.04 12.44
CA ALA A 323 15.41 22.25 12.67
C ALA A 323 15.35 23.13 11.42
N THR A 324 16.49 23.32 10.74
CA THR A 324 16.53 24.04 9.45
C THR A 324 15.70 23.31 8.40
N ALA A 325 15.77 21.98 8.33
CA ALA A 325 14.95 21.19 7.43
C ALA A 325 13.44 21.36 7.71
N VAL A 326 13.01 21.43 8.98
CA VAL A 326 11.60 21.72 9.34
C VAL A 326 11.17 23.08 8.81
N ILE A 327 12.03 24.09 8.90
CA ILE A 327 11.72 25.46 8.47
C ILE A 327 11.73 25.57 6.94
N VAL A 328 12.68 24.90 6.28
CA VAL A 328 12.91 25.05 4.83
C VAL A 328 12.19 23.98 4.00
N ALA A 329 12.25 22.72 4.44
CA ALA A 329 11.78 21.61 3.60
C ALA A 329 10.27 21.65 3.38
N ASN A 330 9.47 21.96 4.40
CA ASN A 330 8.01 22.00 4.25
C ASN A 330 7.54 23.17 3.35
N PRO A 331 7.97 24.44 3.57
CA PRO A 331 7.62 25.53 2.67
C PRO A 331 8.13 25.31 1.24
N VAL A 332 9.31 24.71 1.08
CA VAL A 332 9.82 24.37 -0.26
C VAL A 332 8.98 23.26 -0.89
N ALA A 333 8.62 22.21 -0.15
CA ALA A 333 7.72 21.16 -0.63
C ALA A 333 6.34 21.71 -0.99
N GLU A 334 5.77 22.58 -0.17
CA GLU A 334 4.51 23.28 -0.43
C GLU A 334 4.63 24.20 -1.65
N GLY A 335 5.69 25.00 -1.72
CA GLY A 335 5.95 25.90 -2.85
C GLY A 335 6.17 25.14 -4.17
N ILE A 336 6.87 24.00 -4.11
CA ILE A 336 7.01 23.09 -5.25
C ILE A 336 5.64 22.49 -5.59
N ALA A 337 4.90 22.00 -4.61
CA ALA A 337 3.56 21.43 -4.82
C ALA A 337 2.62 22.47 -5.44
N LEU A 338 2.60 23.71 -4.94
CA LEU A 338 1.80 24.80 -5.49
C LEU A 338 2.25 25.20 -6.91
N ARG A 339 3.55 25.29 -7.15
CA ARG A 339 4.11 25.66 -8.45
C ARG A 339 3.88 24.60 -9.53
N PHE A 340 3.81 23.36 -9.10
CA PHE A 340 3.53 22.19 -9.95
C PHE A 340 2.15 21.59 -9.67
N SER A 341 1.32 22.22 -8.79
CA SER A 341 -0.09 21.86 -8.70
C SER A 341 -0.72 22.15 -10.05
N LYS A 342 -1.13 21.07 -10.67
CA LYS A 342 -1.75 21.16 -11.98
C LYS A 342 -3.16 21.73 -11.77
N SER A 343 -3.50 22.80 -12.46
CA SER A 343 -4.83 23.37 -12.41
C SER A 343 -5.85 22.35 -12.93
N GLN A 344 -7.03 22.34 -12.34
CA GLN A 344 -8.13 21.50 -12.79
C GLN A 344 -8.48 21.83 -14.24
N VAL A 345 -8.65 20.79 -15.04
CA VAL A 345 -9.17 20.92 -16.39
C VAL A 345 -10.58 20.31 -16.39
N ALA A 346 -11.58 21.16 -16.56
CA ALA A 346 -12.96 20.69 -16.63
C ALA A 346 -13.26 20.07 -18.00
N LEU A 347 -14.22 19.16 -18.03
CA LEU A 347 -14.84 18.71 -19.28
C LEU A 347 -15.48 19.93 -19.99
N ARG A 348 -15.53 19.89 -21.32
CA ARG A 348 -16.25 20.90 -22.11
C ARG A 348 -17.76 20.74 -21.95
N GLU A 349 -18.22 19.50 -21.97
CA GLU A 349 -19.60 19.12 -21.77
C GLU A 349 -19.67 17.97 -20.73
N PRO A 350 -20.70 17.91 -19.88
CA PRO A 350 -20.89 16.82 -18.92
C PRO A 350 -20.96 15.45 -19.61
N LEU A 351 -20.41 14.39 -18.98
CA LEU A 351 -20.43 13.04 -19.55
C LEU A 351 -21.85 12.49 -19.77
N GLU A 352 -22.83 12.92 -18.96
CA GLU A 352 -24.23 12.52 -19.11
C GLU A 352 -24.80 12.90 -20.47
N THR A 353 -24.32 13.98 -21.09
CA THR A 353 -24.75 14.45 -22.41
C THR A 353 -24.07 13.72 -23.57
N LEU A 354 -23.21 12.71 -23.29
CA LEU A 354 -22.57 11.90 -24.34
C LEU A 354 -23.65 11.36 -25.30
N ARG A 355 -23.48 11.66 -26.59
CA ARG A 355 -24.39 11.12 -27.61
C ARG A 355 -24.26 9.59 -27.69
N GLU A 356 -25.35 8.95 -28.09
CA GLU A 356 -25.34 7.51 -28.34
C GLU A 356 -24.26 7.18 -29.38
N PRO A 357 -23.31 6.27 -29.05
CA PRO A 357 -22.30 5.85 -30.02
C PRO A 357 -22.97 5.25 -31.27
N SER A 358 -22.58 5.72 -32.45
CA SER A 358 -23.13 5.25 -33.72
C SER A 358 -22.58 3.85 -34.06
N VAL A 359 -22.98 2.85 -33.29
CA VAL A 359 -22.71 1.43 -33.60
C VAL A 359 -24.01 0.79 -34.08
N ASN A 360 -23.98 0.24 -35.27
CA ASN A 360 -25.17 -0.32 -35.88
C ASN A 360 -25.82 -1.42 -35.02
N GLY A 361 -27.12 -1.30 -34.79
CA GLY A 361 -27.94 -2.32 -34.16
C GLY A 361 -27.92 -2.34 -32.62
N ILE A 362 -27.19 -1.46 -31.96
CA ILE A 362 -27.26 -1.36 -30.49
C ILE A 362 -28.08 -0.15 -30.03
N TYR A 363 -28.84 -0.32 -28.96
CA TYR A 363 -29.61 0.74 -28.32
C TYR A 363 -29.38 0.73 -26.81
N ARG A 364 -29.55 1.89 -26.17
CA ARG A 364 -29.34 2.07 -24.74
C ARG A 364 -30.45 1.38 -23.93
N VAL A 365 -30.02 0.79 -22.81
CA VAL A 365 -30.92 0.20 -21.81
C VAL A 365 -30.72 0.97 -20.50
N GLU A 366 -31.80 1.22 -19.77
CA GLU A 366 -31.72 1.82 -18.44
C GLU A 366 -31.09 0.84 -17.44
N ILE A 367 -30.06 1.30 -16.75
CA ILE A 367 -29.41 0.56 -15.65
C ILE A 367 -30.09 0.99 -14.35
N ASN A 368 -30.25 0.05 -13.43
CA ASN A 368 -30.65 0.37 -12.07
C ASN A 368 -29.68 1.42 -11.46
N PRO A 369 -30.19 2.58 -10.97
CA PRO A 369 -29.34 3.64 -10.40
C PRO A 369 -28.42 3.15 -9.28
N ASP A 370 -28.86 2.16 -8.50
CA ASP A 370 -28.06 1.60 -7.39
C ASP A 370 -26.88 0.76 -7.90
N GLU A 371 -27.02 0.06 -9.03
CA GLU A 371 -25.90 -0.63 -9.68
C GLU A 371 -24.90 0.36 -10.26
N ALA A 372 -25.39 1.38 -10.96
CA ALA A 372 -24.53 2.44 -11.49
C ALA A 372 -23.73 3.14 -10.39
N ARG A 373 -24.37 3.39 -9.24
CA ARG A 373 -23.71 3.99 -8.08
C ARG A 373 -22.63 3.09 -7.48
N ARG A 374 -22.87 1.80 -7.34
CA ARG A 374 -21.86 0.83 -6.84
C ARG A 374 -20.62 0.78 -7.72
N PHE A 375 -20.79 0.83 -9.04
CA PHE A 375 -19.67 0.92 -9.99
C PHE A 375 -18.89 2.23 -9.84
N ALA A 376 -19.59 3.35 -9.69
CA ALA A 376 -18.97 4.67 -9.53
C ALA A 376 -18.23 4.82 -8.20
N GLU A 377 -18.76 4.25 -7.12
CA GLU A 377 -18.16 4.31 -5.77
C GLU A 377 -16.89 3.46 -5.63
N SER A 378 -16.69 2.48 -6.53
CA SER A 378 -15.47 1.66 -6.55
C SER A 378 -14.21 2.45 -6.99
N ASP A 379 -14.40 3.59 -7.65
CA ASP A 379 -13.31 4.41 -8.20
C ASP A 379 -13.14 5.71 -7.36
N ILE A 380 -12.26 5.65 -6.37
CA ILE A 380 -12.03 6.72 -5.41
C ILE A 380 -11.47 7.97 -6.12
N GLY A 381 -12.13 9.11 -5.97
CA GLY A 381 -11.64 10.43 -6.39
C GLY A 381 -12.12 10.93 -7.75
N THR A 382 -13.05 10.23 -8.41
CA THR A 382 -13.70 10.72 -9.64
C THR A 382 -14.70 11.83 -9.34
N ARG A 383 -14.69 12.88 -10.15
CA ARG A 383 -15.75 13.90 -10.14
C ARG A 383 -16.85 13.61 -11.15
N ASP A 384 -16.46 13.02 -12.30
CA ASP A 384 -17.38 12.75 -13.39
C ASP A 384 -17.24 11.28 -13.83
N THR A 385 -18.34 10.54 -13.74
CA THR A 385 -18.42 9.14 -14.17
C THR A 385 -19.63 8.94 -15.06
N LEU A 386 -19.49 8.08 -16.06
CA LEU A 386 -20.58 7.64 -16.90
C LEU A 386 -20.58 6.13 -16.99
N LEU A 387 -21.69 5.51 -16.62
CA LEU A 387 -21.94 4.09 -16.87
C LEU A 387 -23.18 3.97 -17.75
N ARG A 388 -23.04 3.30 -18.90
CA ARG A 388 -24.15 3.02 -19.81
C ARG A 388 -24.15 1.57 -20.23
N MET A 389 -25.33 1.02 -20.31
CA MET A 389 -25.57 -0.31 -20.85
C MET A 389 -26.29 -0.20 -22.19
N TYR A 390 -25.87 -1.02 -23.12
CA TYR A 390 -26.46 -1.13 -24.44
C TYR A 390 -26.84 -2.59 -24.73
N THR A 391 -27.76 -2.80 -25.65
CA THR A 391 -28.13 -4.14 -26.14
C THR A 391 -28.42 -4.10 -27.62
N ASP A 392 -28.23 -5.24 -28.28
CA ASP A 392 -28.73 -5.51 -29.65
C ASP A 392 -29.99 -6.36 -29.63
N GLY A 393 -30.62 -6.49 -28.45
CA GLY A 393 -31.78 -7.37 -28.23
C GLY A 393 -31.41 -8.78 -27.78
N SER A 394 -30.17 -9.21 -27.99
CA SER A 394 -29.69 -10.56 -27.63
C SER A 394 -28.50 -10.53 -26.67
N LYS A 395 -27.73 -9.44 -26.66
CA LYS A 395 -26.46 -9.31 -25.95
C LYS A 395 -26.37 -7.95 -25.28
N PHE A 396 -25.57 -7.90 -24.20
CA PHE A 396 -25.34 -6.67 -23.44
C PHE A 396 -23.92 -6.17 -23.61
N TYR A 397 -23.80 -4.87 -23.67
CA TYR A 397 -22.56 -4.11 -23.77
C TYR A 397 -22.53 -3.07 -22.68
N LEU A 398 -21.38 -2.84 -22.10
CA LEU A 398 -21.19 -1.82 -21.08
C LEU A 398 -20.16 -0.81 -21.58
N LEU A 399 -20.45 0.47 -21.37
CA LEU A 399 -19.53 1.57 -21.54
C LEU A 399 -19.34 2.26 -20.18
N PHE A 400 -18.11 2.30 -19.70
CA PHE A 400 -17.75 2.98 -18.46
C PHE A 400 -16.67 4.02 -18.73
N VAL A 401 -16.93 5.26 -18.35
CA VAL A 401 -16.02 6.38 -18.52
C VAL A 401 -15.82 7.05 -17.17
N THR A 402 -14.58 7.23 -16.77
CA THR A 402 -14.22 8.03 -15.60
C THR A 402 -13.35 9.19 -16.03
N TYR A 403 -13.61 10.37 -15.48
CA TYR A 403 -12.85 11.58 -15.76
C TYR A 403 -12.35 12.22 -14.47
N TYR A 404 -11.08 12.56 -14.47
CA TYR A 404 -10.38 13.17 -13.35
C TYR A 404 -9.83 14.52 -13.79
N SER A 405 -10.46 15.58 -13.34
CA SER A 405 -10.10 16.96 -13.69
C SER A 405 -8.80 17.44 -13.05
N ASN A 406 -8.41 16.81 -11.97
CA ASN A 406 -7.15 17.05 -11.27
C ASN A 406 -6.62 15.71 -10.76
N GLN A 407 -5.71 15.14 -11.51
CA GLN A 407 -5.09 13.91 -11.08
C GLN A 407 -3.93 14.24 -10.16
N GLY A 408 -4.10 13.91 -8.90
CA GLY A 408 -3.01 13.73 -7.96
C GLY A 408 -2.07 12.59 -8.38
N GLU A 409 -1.25 12.12 -7.48
CA GLU A 409 -0.19 11.13 -7.75
C GLU A 409 -0.70 9.69 -8.02
N THR A 410 -1.99 9.43 -7.83
CA THR A 410 -2.59 8.10 -7.92
C THR A 410 -3.40 7.93 -9.20
N ILE A 411 -2.90 7.09 -10.11
CA ILE A 411 -3.72 6.57 -11.20
C ILE A 411 -4.69 5.55 -10.59
N PRO A 412 -5.98 5.57 -10.96
CA PRO A 412 -6.97 4.60 -10.50
C PRO A 412 -6.52 3.16 -10.75
N HIS A 413 -7.13 2.22 -10.08
CA HIS A 413 -6.86 0.82 -10.33
C HIS A 413 -7.21 0.47 -11.79
N MET A 414 -6.36 -0.33 -12.41
CA MET A 414 -6.62 -0.87 -13.74
C MET A 414 -7.80 -1.83 -13.70
N PRO A 415 -8.58 -1.96 -14.79
CA PRO A 415 -9.72 -2.85 -14.84
C PRO A 415 -9.41 -4.27 -14.40
N GLU A 416 -8.27 -4.84 -14.81
CA GLU A 416 -7.86 -6.18 -14.40
C GLU A 416 -7.70 -6.35 -12.88
N VAL A 417 -7.33 -5.28 -12.18
CA VAL A 417 -7.23 -5.28 -10.71
C VAL A 417 -8.62 -5.21 -10.09
N CYS A 418 -9.47 -4.28 -10.57
CA CYS A 418 -10.84 -4.10 -10.08
C CYS A 418 -11.68 -5.36 -10.29
N TYR A 419 -11.62 -5.96 -11.49
CA TYR A 419 -12.37 -7.18 -11.79
C TYR A 419 -11.89 -8.37 -10.98
N ARG A 420 -10.58 -8.54 -10.79
CA ARG A 420 -10.05 -9.56 -9.88
C ARG A 420 -10.49 -9.36 -8.44
N GLN A 421 -10.56 -8.12 -7.98
CA GLN A 421 -11.06 -7.79 -6.63
C GLN A 421 -12.56 -8.09 -6.47
N SER A 422 -13.32 -8.01 -7.58
CA SER A 422 -14.74 -8.40 -7.61
C SER A 422 -14.97 -9.90 -7.81
N GLY A 423 -13.91 -10.72 -7.76
CA GLY A 423 -14.01 -12.18 -7.92
C GLY A 423 -13.93 -12.68 -9.36
N ALA A 424 -13.66 -11.82 -10.34
CA ALA A 424 -13.52 -12.24 -11.72
C ALA A 424 -12.18 -12.96 -11.98
N VAL A 425 -12.23 -13.96 -12.85
CA VAL A 425 -11.04 -14.60 -13.39
C VAL A 425 -10.63 -13.88 -14.67
N VAL A 426 -9.42 -13.35 -14.71
CA VAL A 426 -8.83 -12.76 -15.92
C VAL A 426 -8.02 -13.85 -16.61
N ASN A 427 -8.57 -14.41 -17.71
CA ASN A 427 -8.00 -15.54 -18.45
C ASN A 427 -6.81 -15.11 -19.31
N SER A 428 -6.91 -13.94 -19.96
CA SER A 428 -5.85 -13.41 -20.80
C SER A 428 -5.87 -11.89 -20.84
N LEU A 429 -4.71 -11.31 -21.15
CA LEU A 429 -4.49 -9.88 -21.36
C LEU A 429 -3.69 -9.74 -22.66
N SER A 430 -4.12 -8.88 -23.55
CA SER A 430 -3.44 -8.61 -24.82
C SER A 430 -3.66 -7.17 -25.28
N THR A 431 -2.73 -6.65 -26.04
CA THR A 431 -2.84 -5.29 -26.59
C THR A 431 -3.49 -5.35 -27.98
N VAL A 432 -4.49 -4.50 -28.18
CA VAL A 432 -5.19 -4.32 -29.46
C VAL A 432 -5.06 -2.88 -29.95
N GLN A 433 -5.31 -2.66 -31.24
CA GLN A 433 -5.26 -1.33 -31.83
C GLN A 433 -6.69 -0.81 -32.06
N LEU A 434 -6.98 0.39 -31.54
CA LEU A 434 -8.21 1.14 -31.84
C LEU A 434 -8.01 2.00 -33.07
N ALA A 435 -8.98 1.98 -33.97
CA ALA A 435 -9.02 2.84 -35.15
C ALA A 435 -9.82 4.12 -34.82
N LEU A 436 -9.15 5.23 -34.60
CA LEU A 436 -9.80 6.50 -34.28
C LEU A 436 -9.79 7.44 -35.50
N PRO A 437 -10.79 8.31 -35.64
CA PRO A 437 -10.81 9.31 -36.69
C PRO A 437 -9.64 10.30 -36.52
N PRO A 438 -9.26 10.97 -37.60
CA PRO A 438 -8.23 12.00 -37.52
C PRO A 438 -8.67 13.17 -36.63
N LYS A 439 -7.72 13.75 -35.86
CA LYS A 439 -8.00 14.95 -35.03
C LYS A 439 -8.33 16.20 -35.85
N LYS A 440 -7.89 16.24 -37.09
CA LYS A 440 -8.13 17.35 -38.02
C LYS A 440 -8.81 16.83 -39.27
N SER A 441 -9.74 17.62 -39.82
CA SER A 441 -10.39 17.27 -41.09
C SER A 441 -9.33 17.10 -42.20
N GLY A 442 -9.37 15.96 -42.89
CA GLY A 442 -8.41 15.62 -43.94
C GLY A 442 -7.12 14.95 -43.46
N GLY A 443 -6.96 14.67 -42.18
CA GLY A 443 -5.83 13.90 -41.64
C GLY A 443 -6.00 12.38 -41.83
N GLU A 444 -4.95 11.62 -41.51
CA GLU A 444 -5.00 10.16 -41.52
C GLU A 444 -5.69 9.61 -40.25
N ALA A 445 -6.34 8.45 -40.38
CA ALA A 445 -6.88 7.70 -39.25
C ALA A 445 -5.74 7.36 -38.28
N ARG A 446 -6.04 7.42 -36.98
CA ARG A 446 -5.07 7.16 -35.92
C ARG A 446 -5.23 5.75 -35.38
N SER A 447 -4.12 5.06 -35.23
CA SER A 447 -4.06 3.81 -34.49
C SER A 447 -3.61 4.08 -33.05
N VAL A 448 -4.37 3.60 -32.06
CA VAL A 448 -4.16 3.85 -30.63
C VAL A 448 -4.14 2.50 -29.90
N PRO A 449 -3.10 2.21 -29.11
CA PRO A 449 -3.04 0.96 -28.34
C PRO A 449 -4.06 0.97 -27.20
N ALA A 450 -4.75 -0.15 -27.02
CA ALA A 450 -5.68 -0.42 -25.93
C ALA A 450 -5.45 -1.83 -25.38
N GLU A 451 -5.84 -2.08 -24.14
CA GLU A 451 -5.78 -3.44 -23.56
C GLU A 451 -7.11 -4.17 -23.75
N LEU A 452 -6.99 -5.44 -24.11
CA LEU A 452 -8.09 -6.40 -24.22
C LEU A 452 -7.96 -7.46 -23.13
N LEU A 453 -9.00 -7.62 -22.34
CA LEU A 453 -9.11 -8.63 -21.28
C LEU A 453 -10.17 -9.67 -21.64
N ASP A 454 -9.85 -10.93 -21.42
CA ASP A 454 -10.81 -12.03 -21.34
C ASP A 454 -11.16 -12.27 -19.88
N ILE A 455 -12.37 -11.93 -19.49
CA ILE A 455 -12.83 -11.95 -18.10
C ILE A 455 -13.98 -12.94 -17.95
N GLN A 456 -13.94 -13.72 -16.88
CA GLN A 456 -15.06 -14.53 -16.42
C GLN A 456 -15.52 -14.05 -15.05
N LEU A 457 -16.77 -13.60 -14.94
CA LEU A 457 -17.40 -13.10 -13.72
C LEU A 457 -18.80 -13.70 -13.60
N ASP A 458 -19.13 -14.27 -12.44
CA ASP A 458 -20.45 -14.86 -12.14
C ASP A 458 -20.95 -15.89 -13.19
N GLY A 459 -20.01 -16.65 -13.75
CA GLY A 459 -20.31 -17.64 -14.81
C GLY A 459 -20.43 -17.05 -16.21
N GLU A 460 -20.44 -15.75 -16.36
CA GLU A 460 -20.44 -15.05 -17.65
C GLU A 460 -19.01 -14.74 -18.12
N ARG A 461 -18.75 -15.02 -19.40
CA ARG A 461 -17.48 -14.63 -20.05
C ARG A 461 -17.67 -13.32 -20.78
N ARG A 462 -16.72 -12.40 -20.65
CA ARG A 462 -16.77 -11.05 -21.21
C ARG A 462 -15.46 -10.70 -21.90
N ALA A 463 -15.57 -10.04 -23.03
CA ALA A 463 -14.44 -9.31 -23.61
C ALA A 463 -14.52 -7.86 -23.15
N LEU A 464 -13.45 -7.36 -22.53
CA LEU A 464 -13.34 -5.98 -22.08
C LEU A 464 -12.16 -5.31 -22.77
N VAL A 465 -12.40 -4.16 -23.38
CA VAL A 465 -11.36 -3.32 -23.98
C VAL A 465 -11.32 -2.01 -23.25
N TYR A 466 -10.11 -1.55 -22.86
CA TYR A 466 -9.97 -0.26 -22.21
C TYR A 466 -8.77 0.52 -22.72
N VAL A 467 -8.84 1.83 -22.53
CA VAL A 467 -7.77 2.78 -22.85
C VAL A 467 -7.69 3.88 -21.82
N LEU A 468 -6.50 4.38 -21.57
CA LEU A 468 -6.21 5.47 -20.65
C LEU A 468 -5.89 6.72 -21.46
N CYS A 469 -6.64 7.79 -21.25
CA CYS A 469 -6.39 9.09 -21.88
C CYS A 469 -5.72 10.04 -20.91
N CYS A 470 -4.49 10.45 -21.22
CA CYS A 470 -3.74 11.47 -20.48
C CYS A 470 -3.56 12.67 -21.38
N GLU A 471 -4.30 13.76 -21.14
CA GLU A 471 -4.15 15.03 -21.89
C GLU A 471 -4.28 14.86 -23.42
N GLY A 472 -5.18 13.98 -23.84
CA GLY A 472 -5.42 13.68 -25.25
C GLY A 472 -4.40 12.74 -25.89
N THR A 473 -3.50 12.15 -25.10
CA THR A 473 -2.62 11.04 -25.50
C THR A 473 -3.13 9.76 -24.87
N TYR A 474 -3.15 8.68 -25.64
CA TYR A 474 -3.70 7.40 -25.21
C TYR A 474 -2.61 6.41 -24.82
N HIS A 475 -2.86 5.68 -23.75
CA HIS A 475 -1.97 4.65 -23.20
C HIS A 475 -2.78 3.39 -22.92
N HIS A 476 -2.18 2.23 -23.15
CA HIS A 476 -2.79 0.94 -22.84
C HIS A 476 -2.42 0.44 -21.45
N ASP A 477 -1.28 0.87 -20.92
CA ASP A 477 -0.75 0.43 -19.64
C ASP A 477 -0.62 1.58 -18.63
N ARG A 478 -0.64 1.18 -17.35
CA ARG A 478 -0.59 2.11 -16.24
C ARG A 478 0.73 2.88 -16.14
N GLU A 479 1.84 2.23 -16.48
CA GLU A 479 3.17 2.80 -16.26
C GLU A 479 3.43 3.94 -17.26
N SER A 480 3.09 3.74 -18.53
CA SER A 480 3.19 4.79 -19.55
C SER A 480 2.25 5.97 -19.25
N ALA A 481 1.02 5.69 -18.76
CA ALA A 481 0.11 6.74 -18.33
C ALA A 481 0.67 7.52 -17.12
N ARG A 482 1.27 6.81 -16.15
CA ARG A 482 1.90 7.43 -14.99
C ARG A 482 3.09 8.31 -15.36
N ILE A 483 3.92 7.85 -16.29
CA ILE A 483 5.04 8.63 -16.81
C ILE A 483 4.52 9.89 -17.51
N ALA A 484 3.50 9.76 -18.36
CA ALA A 484 2.91 10.89 -19.07
C ALA A 484 2.33 11.95 -18.12
N LEU A 485 1.63 11.52 -17.07
CA LEU A 485 1.07 12.42 -16.05
C LEU A 485 2.16 13.01 -15.13
N GLY A 486 3.25 12.30 -14.91
CA GLY A 486 4.37 12.74 -14.06
C GLY A 486 5.35 13.69 -14.73
N MET A 487 5.25 13.91 -16.04
CA MET A 487 6.20 14.77 -16.76
C MET A 487 6.20 16.21 -16.22
N PRO A 488 7.39 16.76 -15.88
CA PRO A 488 7.51 18.14 -15.44
C PRO A 488 7.20 19.12 -16.57
N GLY A 489 6.67 20.27 -16.22
CA GLY A 489 6.43 21.37 -17.18
C GLY A 489 4.98 21.51 -17.66
N LYS A 490 4.14 20.54 -17.44
CA LYS A 490 2.71 20.65 -17.78
C LYS A 490 1.94 21.22 -16.59
N ARG A 491 1.28 22.37 -16.79
CA ARG A 491 0.54 23.09 -15.75
C ARG A 491 -0.87 22.57 -15.56
N ARG A 492 -1.46 21.93 -16.57
CA ARG A 492 -2.83 21.41 -16.56
C ARG A 492 -2.82 19.96 -17.01
N THR A 493 -3.45 19.10 -16.26
CA THR A 493 -3.57 17.69 -16.61
C THR A 493 -4.95 17.19 -16.33
N TYR A 494 -5.43 16.31 -17.16
CA TYR A 494 -6.57 15.46 -16.88
C TYR A 494 -6.25 14.00 -17.22
N PHE A 495 -7.02 13.15 -16.65
CA PHE A 495 -6.94 11.72 -16.92
C PHE A 495 -8.34 11.18 -17.13
N SER A 496 -8.50 10.25 -18.04
CA SER A 496 -9.75 9.53 -18.23
C SER A 496 -9.45 8.06 -18.47
N LYS A 497 -10.21 7.18 -17.85
CA LYS A 497 -10.23 5.75 -18.10
C LYS A 497 -11.52 5.45 -18.83
N ILE A 498 -11.43 4.80 -19.98
CA ILE A 498 -12.56 4.51 -20.87
C ILE A 498 -12.56 3.01 -21.11
N GLU A 499 -13.63 2.35 -20.71
CA GLU A 499 -13.79 0.91 -20.77
C GLU A 499 -15.05 0.56 -21.57
N SER A 500 -14.94 -0.45 -22.40
CA SER A 500 -16.10 -1.09 -23.03
C SER A 500 -16.04 -2.58 -22.85
N SER A 501 -17.16 -3.22 -22.52
CA SER A 501 -17.22 -4.67 -22.46
C SER A 501 -18.42 -5.25 -23.20
N ALA A 502 -18.26 -6.47 -23.70
CA ALA A 502 -19.31 -7.24 -24.34
C ALA A 502 -19.38 -8.63 -23.69
N ILE A 503 -20.59 -9.04 -23.28
CA ILE A 503 -20.84 -10.39 -22.77
C ILE A 503 -20.87 -11.37 -23.95
N LEU A 504 -20.18 -12.50 -23.79
CA LEU A 504 -20.20 -13.57 -24.81
C LEU A 504 -21.50 -14.35 -24.73
N ALA A 505 -22.14 -14.53 -25.88
CA ALA A 505 -23.25 -15.47 -26.00
C ALA A 505 -22.76 -16.92 -25.94
N LYS A 506 -23.65 -17.85 -25.56
CA LYS A 506 -23.31 -19.28 -25.51
C LYS A 506 -22.86 -19.77 -26.89
N GLY A 507 -21.64 -20.29 -26.96
CA GLY A 507 -21.06 -20.80 -28.22
C GLY A 507 -20.43 -19.72 -29.11
N GLU A 508 -20.37 -18.48 -28.67
CA GLU A 508 -19.73 -17.40 -29.41
C GLU A 508 -18.20 -17.41 -29.22
N GLU A 509 -17.48 -17.07 -30.29
CA GLU A 509 -16.03 -16.88 -30.21
C GLU A 509 -15.67 -15.57 -29.48
N PHE A 510 -14.64 -15.64 -28.67
CA PHE A 510 -14.14 -14.48 -27.93
C PHE A 510 -13.75 -13.30 -28.84
N SER A 511 -13.17 -13.60 -30.01
CA SER A 511 -12.80 -12.62 -31.04
C SER A 511 -13.95 -11.73 -31.46
N THR A 512 -15.15 -12.32 -31.64
CA THR A 512 -16.35 -11.59 -32.03
C THR A 512 -16.85 -10.63 -30.96
N ALA A 513 -16.85 -11.06 -29.70
CA ALA A 513 -17.19 -10.19 -28.57
C ALA A 513 -16.14 -9.07 -28.37
N ALA A 514 -14.86 -9.39 -28.54
CA ALA A 514 -13.77 -8.42 -28.49
C ALA A 514 -13.92 -7.34 -29.58
N GLU A 515 -14.26 -7.72 -30.81
CA GLU A 515 -14.48 -6.76 -31.90
C GLU A 515 -15.65 -5.81 -31.60
N ARG A 516 -16.72 -6.32 -31.00
CA ARG A 516 -17.88 -5.49 -30.62
C ARG A 516 -17.54 -4.53 -29.51
N ALA A 517 -16.83 -4.99 -28.46
CA ALA A 517 -16.37 -4.12 -27.38
C ALA A 517 -15.42 -3.04 -27.93
N ARG A 518 -14.53 -3.42 -28.86
CA ARG A 518 -13.62 -2.49 -29.53
C ARG A 518 -14.38 -1.43 -30.33
N SER A 519 -15.34 -1.81 -31.15
CA SER A 519 -16.13 -0.89 -31.97
C SER A 519 -16.93 0.11 -31.13
N LEU A 520 -17.50 -0.33 -30.01
CA LEU A 520 -18.17 0.55 -29.06
C LEU A 520 -17.19 1.54 -28.41
N LEU A 521 -16.00 1.06 -28.02
CA LEU A 521 -14.97 1.91 -27.45
C LEU A 521 -14.46 2.96 -28.45
N GLU A 522 -14.20 2.58 -29.69
CA GLU A 522 -13.78 3.48 -30.77
C GLU A 522 -14.78 4.60 -31.00
N ALA A 523 -16.06 4.26 -31.09
CA ALA A 523 -17.13 5.24 -31.27
C ALA A 523 -17.28 6.18 -30.08
N ALA A 524 -17.18 5.63 -28.85
CA ALA A 524 -17.24 6.42 -27.63
C ALA A 524 -16.04 7.37 -27.48
N VAL A 525 -14.83 6.90 -27.75
CA VAL A 525 -13.61 7.72 -27.68
C VAL A 525 -13.66 8.85 -28.71
N ALA A 526 -14.12 8.57 -29.93
CA ALA A 526 -14.27 9.59 -30.98
C ALA A 526 -15.22 10.71 -30.55
N GLU A 527 -16.37 10.35 -29.94
CA GLU A 527 -17.34 11.35 -29.47
C GLU A 527 -16.83 12.12 -28.25
N LEU A 528 -16.16 11.44 -27.29
CA LEU A 528 -15.54 12.08 -26.12
C LEU A 528 -14.50 13.13 -26.55
N GLU A 529 -13.63 12.80 -27.51
CA GLU A 529 -12.68 13.79 -28.03
C GLU A 529 -13.36 14.95 -28.74
N ARG A 530 -14.39 14.67 -29.49
CA ARG A 530 -15.10 15.68 -30.29
C ARG A 530 -15.83 16.69 -29.42
N VAL A 531 -16.47 16.25 -28.34
CA VAL A 531 -17.44 17.06 -27.58
C VAL A 531 -17.00 17.32 -26.14
N HIS A 532 -16.50 16.31 -25.44
CA HIS A 532 -16.38 16.34 -23.98
C HIS A 532 -14.96 16.66 -23.49
N PHE A 533 -13.93 16.09 -24.11
CA PHE A 533 -12.58 16.28 -23.64
C PHE A 533 -12.04 17.67 -23.95
N PRO A 534 -11.19 18.23 -23.05
CA PRO A 534 -10.54 19.50 -23.25
C PRO A 534 -9.76 19.57 -24.56
N THR A 535 -9.79 20.72 -25.21
CA THR A 535 -8.96 20.99 -26.39
C THR A 535 -7.50 21.17 -25.99
N GLN A 536 -6.57 20.99 -26.93
CA GLN A 536 -5.15 21.26 -26.72
C GLN A 536 -4.89 22.71 -26.23
N GLN A 537 -5.67 23.65 -26.68
CA GLN A 537 -5.56 25.05 -26.25
C GLN A 537 -5.92 25.21 -24.77
N GLN A 538 -6.99 24.56 -24.28
CA GLN A 538 -7.39 24.58 -22.88
C GLN A 538 -6.40 23.86 -21.94
N ILE A 539 -5.60 22.93 -22.48
CA ILE A 539 -4.55 22.24 -21.73
C ILE A 539 -3.28 23.10 -21.61
N ILE A 540 -2.99 23.94 -22.63
CA ILE A 540 -1.79 24.76 -22.69
C ILE A 540 -1.96 26.08 -21.92
N GLU A 541 -3.13 26.69 -21.96
CA GLU A 541 -3.49 27.91 -21.21
C GLU A 541 -3.60 27.65 -19.71
#